data_3a56748379d4cf89901e5c35093961dd
#
_entry.id   3a56748379d4cf89901e5c35093961dd
#
_cell.length_a   1.000
_cell.length_b   1.000
_cell.length_c   1.000
_cell.angle_alpha   90.00
_cell.angle_beta   90.00
_cell.angle_gamma   90.00
#
_symmetry.space_group_name_H-M   'P 1'
#
loop_
_entity.id
_entity.type
_entity.pdbx_description
1 polymer ?
#
loop_
_entity_poly.entity_id
_entity_poly.type
_entity_poly.pdbx_seq_one_letter_code
_entity_poly.pdbx_strand_id
1 'polypeptide(L)'
;MSGGDFVTGGGWINTPSGARGNFGVAGGIKNGAFWGHLVYIDHGTGLKVKGTGVTMYQVTGPTSRHIEGTAEVNGQPGFTYQVDVADNGEPGRNDTFALGLSNGYKAGGTLQGGNIQLHSPCK
;
A
#
# COMPACT_ATOMS: atom_id res chain seq x y z
N MET A 1 10.95 23.09 8.53
CA MET A 1 9.97 22.16 8.47
C MET A 1 10.52 20.84 8.13
N SER A 2 10.31 19.96 8.80
CA SER A 2 11.05 18.77 8.63
C SER A 2 10.19 17.55 8.56
N GLY A 3 8.93 17.71 8.48
CA GLY A 3 8.10 16.57 8.37
C GLY A 3 8.44 15.77 7.14
N GLY A 4 8.35 14.51 7.16
CA GLY A 4 8.54 13.69 5.99
C GLY A 4 7.27 13.59 5.20
N ASP A 5 7.42 13.23 3.93
CA ASP A 5 6.28 12.87 3.08
C ASP A 5 5.92 11.43 3.42
N PHE A 6 4.64 11.17 3.66
CA PHE A 6 4.22 9.80 3.93
C PHE A 6 2.75 9.61 3.59
N VAL A 7 2.35 8.36 3.44
CA VAL A 7 0.97 7.98 3.14
C VAL A 7 0.54 6.87 4.09
N THR A 8 -0.72 6.92 4.49
CA THR A 8 -1.34 5.87 5.28
C THR A 8 -2.67 5.52 4.65
N GLY A 9 -3.12 4.30 4.87
CA GLY A 9 -4.44 3.93 4.38
C GLY A 9 -4.86 2.55 4.82
N GLY A 10 -6.13 2.30 4.66
CA GLY A 10 -6.71 1.00 4.93
C GLY A 10 -8.06 0.90 4.29
N GLY A 11 -8.46 -0.32 3.99
CA GLY A 11 -9.74 -0.55 3.35
C GLY A 11 -9.74 -1.86 2.60
N TRP A 12 -10.51 -1.91 1.52
CA TRP A 12 -10.55 -3.13 0.73
C TRP A 12 -10.84 -2.84 -0.74
N ILE A 13 -10.37 -3.74 -1.56
CA ILE A 13 -10.54 -3.72 -3.01
C ILE A 13 -11.12 -5.05 -3.44
N ASN A 14 -11.58 -5.12 -4.70
CA ASN A 14 -11.96 -6.40 -5.29
C ASN A 14 -10.69 -7.07 -5.81
N THR A 15 -10.50 -8.35 -5.48
CA THR A 15 -9.37 -9.12 -5.99
C THR A 15 -9.68 -9.65 -7.40
N PRO A 16 -8.68 -10.19 -8.10
CA PRO A 16 -8.91 -10.75 -9.45
C PRO A 16 -9.98 -11.84 -9.47
N SER A 17 -10.16 -12.57 -8.38
CA SER A 17 -11.20 -13.60 -8.30
C SER A 17 -12.57 -13.04 -7.90
N GLY A 18 -12.66 -11.73 -7.64
CA GLY A 18 -13.90 -11.11 -7.20
C GLY A 18 -14.12 -11.13 -5.70
N ALA A 19 -13.19 -11.68 -4.95
CA ALA A 19 -13.27 -11.69 -3.50
C ALA A 19 -12.80 -10.36 -2.93
N ARG A 20 -12.91 -10.21 -1.61
CA ARG A 20 -12.45 -9.01 -0.92
C ARG A 20 -10.96 -9.11 -0.60
N GLY A 21 -10.21 -8.08 -0.91
CA GLY A 21 -8.82 -7.94 -0.47
C GLY A 21 -8.71 -6.79 0.52
N ASN A 22 -8.50 -7.11 1.79
CA ASN A 22 -8.36 -6.10 2.83
C ASN A 22 -6.91 -5.71 2.99
N PHE A 23 -6.66 -4.41 3.19
CA PHE A 23 -5.29 -3.93 3.33
C PHE A 23 -5.18 -2.87 4.42
N GLY A 24 -3.98 -2.78 4.97
CA GLY A 24 -3.53 -1.64 5.74
C GLY A 24 -2.13 -1.30 5.26
N VAL A 25 -1.86 -0.06 4.93
CA VAL A 25 -0.58 0.33 4.36
C VAL A 25 -0.12 1.64 4.95
N ALA A 26 1.18 1.74 5.15
CA ALA A 26 1.84 2.99 5.47
C ALA A 26 3.21 2.99 4.83
N GLY A 27 3.69 4.15 4.45
CA GLY A 27 5.03 4.28 3.94
C GLY A 27 5.43 5.73 3.86
N GLY A 28 6.70 5.98 3.96
CA GLY A 28 7.19 7.34 3.87
C GLY A 28 8.68 7.45 4.09
N ILE A 29 9.11 8.70 4.20
CA ILE A 29 10.49 9.05 4.48
C ILE A 29 10.49 9.90 5.75
N LYS A 30 11.36 9.54 6.69
CA LYS A 30 11.51 10.30 7.93
C LYS A 30 12.98 10.36 8.28
N ASN A 31 13.50 11.57 8.45
CA ASN A 31 14.92 11.77 8.77
C ASN A 31 15.85 11.08 7.78
N GLY A 32 15.47 11.09 6.51
CA GLY A 32 16.27 10.49 5.45
C GLY A 32 16.17 8.99 5.33
N ALA A 33 15.27 8.37 6.08
CA ALA A 33 15.12 6.92 6.05
C ALA A 33 13.71 6.53 5.63
N PHE A 34 13.61 5.43 4.91
CA PHE A 34 12.31 4.86 4.56
C PHE A 34 11.72 4.14 5.77
N TRP A 35 10.39 4.18 5.86
CA TRP A 35 9.67 3.45 6.90
C TRP A 35 8.31 3.06 6.37
N GLY A 36 7.69 2.09 7.01
CA GLY A 36 6.34 1.72 6.68
C GLY A 36 6.02 0.27 6.97
N HIS A 37 4.80 -0.10 6.62
CA HIS A 37 4.36 -1.48 6.79
C HIS A 37 3.24 -1.77 5.81
N LEU A 38 2.92 -3.05 5.67
CA LEU A 38 1.82 -3.51 4.83
C LEU A 38 1.20 -4.74 5.47
N VAL A 39 -0.13 -4.78 5.48
CA VAL A 39 -0.87 -5.99 5.78
C VAL A 39 -1.92 -6.14 4.68
N TYR A 40 -2.03 -7.33 4.10
CA TYR A 40 -3.00 -7.57 3.04
C TYR A 40 -3.51 -8.99 3.13
N ILE A 41 -4.83 -9.16 3.01
CA ILE A 41 -5.45 -10.47 3.05
C ILE A 41 -6.40 -10.59 1.86
N ASP A 42 -6.18 -11.60 1.02
CA ASP A 42 -7.09 -11.96 -0.06
C ASP A 42 -8.05 -13.02 0.47
N HIS A 43 -9.29 -12.65 0.66
CA HIS A 43 -10.28 -13.56 1.24
C HIS A 43 -10.76 -14.64 0.27
N GLY A 44 -10.39 -14.55 -1.01
CA GLY A 44 -10.70 -15.58 -1.98
C GLY A 44 -9.75 -16.75 -1.94
N THR A 45 -8.46 -16.46 -1.72
CA THR A 45 -7.41 -17.48 -1.73
C THR A 45 -6.84 -17.75 -0.35
N GLY A 46 -7.10 -16.88 0.61
CA GLY A 46 -6.50 -16.96 1.94
C GLY A 46 -5.07 -16.44 2.00
N LEU A 47 -4.58 -15.83 0.93
CA LEU A 47 -3.22 -15.30 0.89
C LEU A 47 -3.10 -14.13 1.88
N LYS A 48 -2.07 -14.19 2.73
CA LYS A 48 -1.77 -13.15 3.70
C LYS A 48 -0.39 -12.60 3.43
N VAL A 49 -0.27 -11.28 3.39
CA VAL A 49 0.99 -10.59 3.17
C VAL A 49 1.28 -9.69 4.36
N LYS A 50 2.50 -9.75 4.84
CA LYS A 50 2.97 -8.88 5.91
C LYS A 50 4.26 -8.22 5.47
N GLY A 51 4.23 -6.89 5.33
CA GLY A 51 5.43 -6.12 5.00
C GLY A 51 6.38 -6.13 6.18
N THR A 52 7.67 -6.36 5.89
CA THR A 52 8.71 -6.43 6.92
C THR A 52 9.68 -5.27 6.86
N GLY A 53 9.61 -4.46 5.82
CA GLY A 53 10.43 -3.25 5.72
C GLY A 53 10.15 -2.53 4.41
N VAL A 54 10.48 -1.25 4.37
CA VAL A 54 10.31 -0.42 3.17
C VAL A 54 11.68 -0.15 2.59
N THR A 55 11.84 -0.40 1.29
CA THR A 55 13.09 -0.21 0.59
C THR A 55 13.04 0.93 -0.42
N MET A 56 11.84 1.42 -0.74
CA MET A 56 11.66 2.51 -1.70
C MET A 56 10.36 3.23 -1.40
N TYR A 57 10.40 4.55 -1.51
CA TYR A 57 9.22 5.39 -1.43
C TYR A 57 9.38 6.51 -2.46
N GLN A 58 8.48 6.58 -3.42
CA GLN A 58 8.58 7.54 -4.52
C GLN A 58 7.31 8.36 -4.65
N VAL A 59 7.49 9.64 -4.94
CA VAL A 59 6.41 10.52 -5.34
C VAL A 59 6.19 10.30 -6.84
N THR A 60 5.03 9.78 -7.20
CA THR A 60 4.73 9.46 -8.59
C THR A 60 3.74 10.43 -9.22
N GLY A 61 3.15 11.29 -8.41
CA GLY A 61 2.24 12.32 -8.87
C GLY A 61 1.80 13.19 -7.71
N PRO A 62 0.96 14.20 -7.96
CA PRO A 62 0.53 15.10 -6.87
C PRO A 62 -0.19 14.38 -5.75
N THR A 63 -0.87 13.27 -6.05
CA THR A 63 -1.65 12.54 -5.07
C THR A 63 -1.28 11.07 -4.99
N SER A 64 -0.25 10.62 -5.72
CA SER A 64 0.09 9.21 -5.79
C SER A 64 1.49 8.94 -5.29
N ARG A 65 1.68 7.73 -4.75
CA ARG A 65 2.96 7.29 -4.18
C ARG A 65 3.20 5.84 -4.54
N HIS A 66 4.45 5.49 -4.70
CA HIS A 66 4.90 4.14 -4.98
C HIS A 66 5.79 3.68 -3.85
N ILE A 67 5.50 2.51 -3.29
CA ILE A 67 6.21 1.96 -2.15
C ILE A 67 6.70 0.57 -2.51
N GLU A 68 7.95 0.27 -2.18
CA GLU A 68 8.48 -1.10 -2.32
C GLU A 68 9.04 -1.53 -0.99
N GLY A 69 8.96 -2.82 -0.75
CA GLY A 69 9.48 -3.35 0.48
C GLY A 69 9.66 -4.85 0.44
N THR A 70 10.08 -5.37 1.57
CA THR A 70 10.20 -6.81 1.79
C THR A 70 8.98 -7.32 2.52
N ALA A 71 8.66 -8.59 2.35
CA ALA A 71 7.43 -9.15 2.88
C ALA A 71 7.55 -10.63 3.20
N GLU A 72 6.65 -11.05 4.09
CA GLU A 72 6.34 -12.47 4.30
C GLU A 72 4.99 -12.74 3.62
N VAL A 73 4.89 -13.89 2.99
CA VAL A 73 3.66 -14.35 2.37
C VAL A 73 3.28 -15.67 3.01
N ASN A 74 2.11 -15.70 3.65
CA ASN A 74 1.63 -16.86 4.40
C ASN A 74 2.67 -17.36 5.42
N GLY A 75 3.38 -16.40 6.04
CA GLY A 75 4.39 -16.72 7.03
C GLY A 75 5.77 -17.05 6.47
N GLN A 76 5.94 -17.06 5.15
CA GLN A 76 7.21 -17.37 4.52
C GLN A 76 7.95 -16.09 4.14
N PRO A 77 9.18 -15.89 4.59
CA PRO A 77 9.96 -14.70 4.22
C PRO A 77 10.55 -14.82 2.81
N GLY A 78 11.21 -13.77 2.37
CA GLY A 78 11.95 -13.80 1.11
C GLY A 78 11.18 -13.22 -0.06
N PHE A 79 10.03 -12.61 0.18
CA PHE A 79 9.25 -11.95 -0.86
C PHE A 79 9.47 -10.44 -0.83
N THR A 80 9.19 -9.80 -1.95
CA THR A 80 9.13 -8.34 -2.03
C THR A 80 7.78 -7.91 -2.52
N TYR A 81 7.42 -6.67 -2.19
CA TYR A 81 6.14 -6.12 -2.63
C TYR A 81 6.33 -4.75 -3.28
N GLN A 82 5.40 -4.40 -4.14
CA GLN A 82 5.26 -3.08 -4.71
C GLN A 82 3.83 -2.64 -4.50
N VAL A 83 3.65 -1.42 -4.01
CA VAL A 83 2.32 -0.85 -3.76
C VAL A 83 2.26 0.51 -4.42
N ASP A 84 1.19 0.75 -5.15
CA ASP A 84 0.87 2.06 -5.70
C ASP A 84 -0.44 2.53 -5.10
N VAL A 85 -0.43 3.71 -4.51
CA VAL A 85 -1.61 4.28 -3.87
C VAL A 85 -1.85 5.68 -4.39
N ALA A 86 -3.11 6.08 -4.38
CA ALA A 86 -3.49 7.45 -4.73
C ALA A 86 -4.58 7.92 -3.79
N ASP A 87 -4.40 9.15 -3.31
CA ASP A 87 -5.35 9.85 -2.45
C ASP A 87 -6.09 10.85 -3.33
N ASN A 88 -7.24 10.45 -3.84
CA ASN A 88 -8.01 11.23 -4.80
C ASN A 88 -9.21 11.93 -4.19
N GLY A 89 -9.19 12.13 -2.89
CA GLY A 89 -10.19 12.92 -2.20
C GLY A 89 -10.91 12.15 -1.12
N GLU A 90 -11.76 12.86 -0.42
CA GLU A 90 -12.56 12.29 0.67
C GLU A 90 -14.01 12.21 0.21
N PRO A 91 -14.69 11.14 0.55
CA PRO A 91 -14.41 10.11 1.56
C PRO A 91 -13.56 8.93 1.10
N GLY A 92 -12.81 9.01 0.06
CA GLY A 92 -11.91 7.93 -0.33
C GLY A 92 -12.44 6.99 -1.40
N ARG A 93 -13.59 7.28 -1.94
CA ARG A 93 -14.19 6.42 -2.96
C ARG A 93 -13.44 6.40 -4.28
N ASN A 94 -12.65 7.44 -4.53
CA ASN A 94 -11.83 7.51 -5.73
C ASN A 94 -10.37 7.18 -5.47
N ASP A 95 -10.05 6.81 -4.23
CA ASP A 95 -8.69 6.38 -3.90
C ASP A 95 -8.42 5.02 -4.51
N THR A 96 -7.15 4.75 -4.77
CA THR A 96 -6.76 3.48 -5.38
C THR A 96 -5.64 2.83 -4.58
N PHE A 97 -5.61 1.51 -4.65
CA PHE A 97 -4.57 0.69 -4.04
C PHE A 97 -4.24 -0.43 -5.01
N ALA A 98 -2.97 -0.65 -5.28
CA ALA A 98 -2.53 -1.75 -6.13
C ALA A 98 -1.33 -2.41 -5.48
N LEU A 99 -1.31 -3.73 -5.50
CA LEU A 99 -0.26 -4.54 -4.90
C LEU A 99 0.28 -5.53 -5.91
N GLY A 100 1.61 -5.62 -5.98
CA GLY A 100 2.29 -6.67 -6.72
C GLY A 100 3.30 -7.35 -5.81
N LEU A 101 3.40 -8.65 -5.92
CA LEU A 101 4.34 -9.45 -5.15
C LEU A 101 5.35 -10.11 -6.07
N SER A 102 6.53 -10.42 -5.53
CA SER A 102 7.58 -11.07 -6.31
C SER A 102 7.22 -12.47 -6.81
N ASN A 103 6.16 -13.06 -6.24
CA ASN A 103 5.68 -14.37 -6.71
C ASN A 103 4.69 -14.26 -7.88
N GLY A 104 4.45 -13.04 -8.40
CA GLY A 104 3.54 -12.83 -9.52
C GLY A 104 2.12 -12.45 -9.14
N TYR A 105 1.76 -12.49 -7.87
CA TYR A 105 0.43 -12.09 -7.45
C TYR A 105 0.23 -10.58 -7.67
N LYS A 106 -0.91 -10.20 -8.20
CA LYS A 106 -1.28 -8.80 -8.38
C LYS A 106 -2.74 -8.60 -8.07
N ALA A 107 -3.05 -7.50 -7.40
CA ALA A 107 -4.42 -7.09 -7.15
C ALA A 107 -4.45 -5.58 -7.04
N GLY A 108 -5.51 -4.95 -7.49
CA GLY A 108 -5.61 -3.51 -7.36
C GLY A 108 -6.90 -2.98 -7.92
N GLY A 109 -7.14 -1.73 -7.64
CA GLY A 109 -8.31 -1.04 -8.15
C GLY A 109 -8.73 0.07 -7.20
N THR A 110 -9.89 0.61 -7.49
CA THR A 110 -10.51 1.63 -6.65
C THR A 110 -10.98 1.01 -5.35
N LEU A 111 -10.78 1.72 -4.26
CA LEU A 111 -11.25 1.26 -2.96
C LEU A 111 -12.76 1.08 -2.97
N GLN A 112 -13.20 -0.05 -2.46
CA GLN A 112 -14.62 -0.32 -2.25
C GLN A 112 -15.06 0.13 -0.86
N GLY A 113 -14.11 0.28 0.05
CA GLY A 113 -14.29 0.85 1.37
C GLY A 113 -12.96 1.28 1.90
N GLY A 114 -12.95 2.24 2.82
CA GLY A 114 -11.72 2.73 3.41
C GLY A 114 -11.25 4.02 2.78
N ASN A 115 -9.98 4.34 3.00
CA ASN A 115 -9.42 5.63 2.63
C ASN A 115 -7.91 5.56 2.53
N ILE A 116 -7.34 6.34 1.63
CA ILE A 116 -5.90 6.60 1.54
C ILE A 116 -5.70 8.06 1.93
N GLN A 117 -4.75 8.32 2.81
CA GLN A 117 -4.42 9.68 3.22
C GLN A 117 -2.97 9.99 2.96
N LEU A 118 -2.73 11.01 2.17
CA LEU A 118 -1.40 11.47 1.85
C LEU A 118 -1.06 12.64 2.76
N HIS A 119 0.12 12.57 3.37
CA HIS A 119 0.63 13.61 4.25
C HIS A 119 1.88 14.19 3.61
N SER A 120 1.72 15.35 3.00
CA SER A 120 2.81 16.00 2.29
C SER A 120 3.24 17.21 3.12
N PRO A 121 4.53 17.34 3.42
CA PRO A 121 4.97 18.38 4.36
C PRO A 121 4.95 19.79 3.80
N CYS A 122 5.09 19.94 2.51
CA CYS A 122 5.22 21.27 1.93
C CYS A 122 4.00 21.57 1.08
N LYS A 123 3.00 22.03 1.75
CA LYS A 123 1.76 22.32 1.04
C LYS A 123 1.73 23.74 0.56
#